data_c1a0614363cfba3f6760382523b3b922
#
_entry.id   c1a0614363cfba3f6760382523b3b922
#
_cell.length_a   1.000
_cell.length_b   1.000
_cell.length_c   1.000
_cell.angle_alpha   90.00
_cell.angle_beta   90.00
_cell.angle_gamma   90.00
#
_symmetry.space_group_name_H-M   'P 1'
#
loop_
_entity.id
_entity.type
_entity.pdbx_description
1 polymer ?
#
loop_
_entity_poly.entity_id
_entity_poly.type
_entity_poly.pdbx_seq_one_letter_code
_entity_poly.pdbx_strand_id
1 'polypeptide(L)'
;MKTQIKRTIVCLLAAITFIMTFQCLICSATNDREEFTIGFDAEFPPYGYKSESGEYVGFDIDLAQEVCNRKGWTLKKQPIEWNSKDMELSSGSIDCIWNGFTMNGRESKYTWSTPYVDNSQVVIVKADSDIKELSDLSGKIVAVQADSSALAALTSDDATAENKKLAKSFAELQQVGDYNSAFMNLESGAVQAICMDIGVANYEIKSRGNKFKMLNDKLSTEKYAIGFQLGNIELRNEVQGALLEMLSDGTFEEIAKKWGLEESVCLSADDKYIDSTDTSTTNDDFWQQLGQITVQLLEGLLATLTIFVLTLLFSLPLGLLVAAGRMCKIAPIRWLVKIYISIVRGTPLMLQLLVVFFGPYYLFGIELSSSYRFYAVIIGFSVNYAAYFAEIYRSGIQAVPKGQYEACTVLGYSRTQTFFKIIFPQMVKNIIPSVTNEVITLVKDTSLAFALSYTCLLYTSPSPRDSTSSRMPSSA
;
A
#
# COMPACT_ATOMS: atom_id res chain seq x y z
N MET A 1 -47.63 33.88 -33.14
CA MET A 1 -47.30 32.94 -32.06
C MET A 1 -45.88 32.36 -32.14
N LYS A 2 -45.44 31.78 -33.26
CA LYS A 2 -44.09 31.19 -33.39
C LYS A 2 -42.91 32.17 -33.20
N THR A 3 -43.08 33.47 -33.58
CA THR A 3 -42.01 34.51 -33.47
C THR A 3 -41.86 35.03 -32.05
N GLN A 4 -42.92 35.07 -31.25
CA GLN A 4 -42.87 35.46 -29.83
C GLN A 4 -42.22 34.36 -29.02
N ILE A 5 -42.49 33.07 -29.27
CA ILE A 5 -41.87 31.93 -28.57
C ILE A 5 -40.36 31.88 -28.83
N LYS A 6 -39.89 32.14 -30.08
CA LYS A 6 -38.49 32.25 -30.38
C LYS A 6 -37.77 33.37 -29.62
N ARG A 7 -38.42 34.55 -29.52
CA ARG A 7 -37.85 35.67 -28.75
C ARG A 7 -37.73 35.37 -27.26
N THR A 8 -38.77 34.73 -26.68
CA THR A 8 -38.76 34.32 -25.26
C THR A 8 -37.64 33.28 -24.98
N ILE A 9 -37.42 32.30 -25.87
CA ILE A 9 -36.36 31.30 -25.74
C ILE A 9 -34.97 31.94 -25.84
N VAL A 10 -34.78 32.88 -26.75
CA VAL A 10 -33.51 33.61 -26.91
C VAL A 10 -33.21 34.49 -25.69
N CYS A 11 -34.23 35.16 -25.13
CA CYS A 11 -34.08 35.96 -23.90
C CYS A 11 -33.80 35.06 -22.67
N LEU A 12 -34.41 33.85 -22.59
CA LEU A 12 -34.14 32.91 -21.53
C LEU A 12 -32.71 32.32 -21.63
N LEU A 13 -32.26 31.98 -22.83
CA LEU A 13 -30.89 31.52 -23.06
C LEU A 13 -29.84 32.60 -22.76
N ALA A 14 -30.13 33.86 -23.14
CA ALA A 14 -29.25 34.99 -22.82
C ALA A 14 -29.23 35.28 -21.30
N ALA A 15 -30.33 35.11 -20.59
CA ALA A 15 -30.39 35.26 -19.15
C ALA A 15 -29.63 34.12 -18.42
N ILE A 16 -29.76 32.89 -18.92
CA ILE A 16 -29.01 31.74 -18.37
C ILE A 16 -27.51 31.90 -18.62
N THR A 17 -27.08 32.32 -19.80
CA THR A 17 -25.65 32.60 -20.07
C THR A 17 -25.14 33.76 -19.23
N PHE A 18 -25.92 34.81 -19.02
CA PHE A 18 -25.57 35.93 -18.17
C PHE A 18 -25.47 35.54 -16.69
N ILE A 19 -26.35 34.69 -16.20
CA ILE A 19 -26.28 34.15 -14.84
C ILE A 19 -25.05 33.22 -14.67
N MET A 20 -24.74 32.37 -15.66
CA MET A 20 -23.53 31.54 -15.63
C MET A 20 -22.23 32.35 -15.68
N THR A 21 -22.17 33.43 -16.51
CA THR A 21 -21.00 34.30 -16.52
C THR A 21 -20.89 35.18 -15.28
N PHE A 22 -22.02 35.54 -14.64
CA PHE A 22 -22.02 36.32 -13.41
C PHE A 22 -21.62 35.46 -12.19
N GLN A 23 -21.95 34.15 -12.19
CA GLN A 23 -21.42 33.22 -11.18
C GLN A 23 -19.91 32.98 -11.31
N CYS A 24 -19.35 32.99 -12.52
CA CYS A 24 -17.89 32.92 -12.70
C CYS A 24 -17.15 34.20 -12.22
N LEU A 25 -17.81 35.35 -12.21
CA LEU A 25 -17.23 36.65 -11.78
C LEU A 25 -17.27 36.87 -10.25
N ILE A 26 -18.12 36.11 -9.52
CA ILE A 26 -18.21 36.18 -8.05
C ILE A 26 -17.23 35.16 -7.37
N CYS A 27 -16.63 34.25 -8.15
CA CYS A 27 -15.64 33.30 -7.64
C CYS A 27 -14.19 33.86 -7.59
N SER A 28 -14.03 35.17 -7.61
CA SER A 28 -12.81 35.89 -7.21
C SER A 28 -12.99 36.46 -5.79
N ALA A 29 -13.55 35.67 -4.89
CA ALA A 29 -13.57 35.96 -3.47
C ALA A 29 -12.38 35.25 -2.83
N THR A 30 -11.55 36.00 -2.15
CA THR A 30 -10.56 35.63 -1.13
C THR A 30 -10.57 34.14 -0.82
N ASN A 31 -9.47 33.50 -1.16
CA ASN A 31 -9.22 32.09 -0.92
C ASN A 31 -8.96 31.91 0.60
N ASP A 32 -10.00 32.10 1.43
CA ASP A 32 -9.93 31.72 2.84
C ASP A 32 -10.04 30.20 2.90
N ARG A 33 -8.87 29.56 2.74
CA ARG A 33 -8.76 28.10 2.92
C ARG A 33 -9.06 27.76 4.38
N GLU A 34 -10.07 26.93 4.61
CA GLU A 34 -10.44 26.48 5.96
C GLU A 34 -9.69 25.22 6.38
N GLU A 35 -9.40 24.29 5.45
CA GLU A 35 -8.70 23.03 5.71
C GLU A 35 -7.43 22.89 4.87
N PHE A 36 -6.40 22.29 5.45
CA PHE A 36 -5.17 21.90 4.76
C PHE A 36 -4.86 20.43 5.03
N THR A 37 -4.88 19.61 3.98
CA THR A 37 -4.72 18.16 4.06
C THR A 37 -3.32 17.75 3.63
N ILE A 38 -2.53 17.19 4.55
CA ILE A 38 -1.22 16.63 4.23
C ILE A 38 -1.31 15.12 4.04
N GLY A 39 -0.65 14.60 3.00
CA GLY A 39 -0.47 13.17 2.76
C GLY A 39 0.87 12.69 3.30
N PHE A 40 0.87 11.60 4.08
CA PHE A 40 2.08 11.05 4.69
C PHE A 40 1.97 9.53 4.90
N ASP A 41 3.12 8.84 4.93
CA ASP A 41 3.24 7.44 5.35
C ASP A 41 3.23 7.39 6.89
N ALA A 42 2.25 6.67 7.46
CA ALA A 42 2.10 6.56 8.91
C ALA A 42 3.11 5.61 9.59
N GLU A 43 4.03 5.03 8.84
CA GLU A 43 5.10 4.12 9.28
C GLU A 43 6.50 4.71 9.01
N PHE A 44 6.63 6.07 9.03
CA PHE A 44 7.85 6.79 8.68
C PHE A 44 8.36 7.70 9.84
N PRO A 45 8.69 7.14 11.02
CA PRO A 45 9.26 7.92 12.12
C PRO A 45 10.70 8.38 11.78
N PRO A 46 11.15 9.55 12.26
CA PRO A 46 10.45 10.48 13.13
C PRO A 46 9.63 11.55 12.40
N TYR A 47 9.47 11.45 11.07
CA TYR A 47 8.83 12.49 10.24
C TYR A 47 7.30 12.46 10.33
N GLY A 48 6.67 11.28 10.15
CA GLY A 48 5.23 11.09 10.29
C GLY A 48 4.92 9.63 10.65
N TYR A 49 4.23 9.38 11.76
CA TYR A 49 3.89 8.03 12.16
C TYR A 49 2.75 7.99 13.17
N LYS A 50 2.20 6.79 13.37
CA LYS A 50 1.16 6.56 14.36
C LYS A 50 1.80 6.19 15.69
N SER A 51 1.55 6.99 16.73
CA SER A 51 2.04 6.75 18.08
C SER A 51 1.32 5.57 18.77
N GLU A 52 1.84 5.12 19.91
CA GLU A 52 1.18 4.11 20.75
C GLU A 52 -0.21 4.55 21.26
N SER A 53 -0.45 5.86 21.40
CA SER A 53 -1.76 6.42 21.73
C SER A 53 -2.77 6.36 20.57
N GLY A 54 -2.31 6.02 19.35
CA GLY A 54 -3.11 5.99 18.15
C GLY A 54 -3.19 7.31 17.39
N GLU A 55 -2.49 8.35 17.84
CA GLU A 55 -2.43 9.66 17.20
C GLU A 55 -1.32 9.71 16.16
N TYR A 56 -1.50 10.53 15.11
CA TYR A 56 -0.46 10.80 14.13
C TYR A 56 0.43 11.93 14.61
N VAL A 57 1.72 11.65 14.74
CA VAL A 57 2.77 12.52 15.29
C VAL A 57 4.02 12.47 14.40
N GLY A 58 4.92 13.43 14.55
CA GLY A 58 6.18 13.45 13.82
C GLY A 58 6.67 14.88 13.58
N PHE A 59 7.90 14.98 13.11
CA PHE A 59 8.53 16.26 12.79
C PHE A 59 7.73 17.04 11.74
N ASP A 60 7.40 16.40 10.63
CA ASP A 60 6.63 17.01 9.54
C ASP A 60 5.19 17.32 9.94
N ILE A 61 4.60 16.47 10.80
CA ILE A 61 3.26 16.69 11.36
C ILE A 61 3.23 17.93 12.26
N ASP A 62 4.26 18.11 13.10
CA ASP A 62 4.36 19.29 13.97
C ASP A 62 4.60 20.56 13.16
N LEU A 63 5.46 20.51 12.14
CA LEU A 63 5.67 21.64 11.22
C LEU A 63 4.37 22.02 10.50
N ALA A 64 3.65 21.04 9.96
CA ALA A 64 2.37 21.28 9.30
C ALA A 64 1.30 21.85 10.22
N GLN A 65 1.27 21.39 11.48
CA GLN A 65 0.36 21.93 12.51
C GLN A 65 0.67 23.40 12.78
N GLU A 66 1.95 23.74 12.92
CA GLU A 66 2.33 25.13 13.17
C GLU A 66 2.07 26.03 11.96
N VAL A 67 2.29 25.56 10.73
CA VAL A 67 1.88 26.27 9.52
C VAL A 67 0.38 26.56 9.54
N CYS A 68 -0.45 25.56 9.87
CA CYS A 68 -1.90 25.73 9.98
C CYS A 68 -2.28 26.73 11.08
N ASN A 69 -1.61 26.72 12.24
CA ASN A 69 -1.84 27.67 13.31
C ASN A 69 -1.60 29.11 12.85
N ARG A 70 -0.50 29.36 12.12
CA ARG A 70 -0.14 30.70 11.59
C ARG A 70 -1.08 31.18 10.49
N LYS A 71 -1.56 30.26 9.67
CA LYS A 71 -2.47 30.60 8.54
C LYS A 71 -3.95 30.59 8.93
N GLY A 72 -4.29 30.14 10.13
CA GLY A 72 -5.68 29.98 10.58
C GLY A 72 -6.41 28.80 9.91
N TRP A 73 -5.66 27.82 9.41
CA TRP A 73 -6.20 26.62 8.77
C TRP A 73 -6.41 25.48 9.78
N THR A 74 -7.30 24.56 9.45
CA THR A 74 -7.47 23.29 10.16
C THR A 74 -6.62 22.23 9.49
N LEU A 75 -5.66 21.63 10.20
CA LEU A 75 -4.83 20.55 9.69
C LEU A 75 -5.62 19.25 9.61
N LYS A 76 -5.67 18.65 8.43
CA LYS A 76 -6.15 17.29 8.20
C LYS A 76 -4.98 16.37 7.89
N LYS A 77 -4.77 15.38 8.76
CA LYS A 77 -3.68 14.40 8.66
C LYS A 77 -4.21 13.18 7.91
N GLN A 78 -3.81 13.00 6.65
CA GLN A 78 -4.26 11.90 5.80
C GLN A 78 -3.14 10.87 5.66
N PRO A 79 -3.19 9.72 6.35
CA PRO A 79 -2.27 8.62 6.07
C PRO A 79 -2.55 8.04 4.69
N ILE A 80 -1.50 7.81 3.93
CA ILE A 80 -1.56 7.26 2.57
C ILE A 80 -0.60 6.09 2.42
N GLU A 81 -0.91 5.19 1.49
CA GLU A 81 0.07 4.23 0.98
C GLU A 81 1.09 4.97 0.12
N TRP A 82 2.38 4.79 0.42
CA TRP A 82 3.42 5.62 -0.21
C TRP A 82 3.46 5.52 -1.74
N ASN A 83 3.17 4.36 -2.29
CA ASN A 83 3.10 4.14 -3.74
C ASN A 83 1.87 4.77 -4.41
N SER A 84 0.88 5.25 -3.65
CA SER A 84 -0.31 5.94 -4.16
C SER A 84 -0.25 7.46 -4.05
N LYS A 85 0.84 8.03 -3.52
CA LYS A 85 0.98 9.47 -3.24
C LYS A 85 0.66 10.39 -4.42
N ASP A 86 1.09 9.99 -5.62
CA ASP A 86 0.88 10.78 -6.84
C ASP A 86 -0.60 10.86 -7.23
N MET A 87 -1.31 9.75 -7.04
CA MET A 87 -2.74 9.68 -7.31
C MET A 87 -3.54 10.47 -6.27
N GLU A 88 -3.19 10.35 -4.98
CA GLU A 88 -3.83 11.11 -3.91
C GLU A 88 -3.67 12.62 -4.11
N LEU A 89 -2.46 13.06 -4.51
CA LEU A 89 -2.18 14.45 -4.81
C LEU A 89 -2.93 14.93 -6.07
N SER A 90 -2.90 14.15 -7.16
CA SER A 90 -3.53 14.54 -8.42
C SER A 90 -5.06 14.54 -8.36
N SER A 91 -5.65 13.71 -7.52
CA SER A 91 -7.10 13.67 -7.27
C SER A 91 -7.59 14.79 -6.36
N GLY A 92 -6.68 15.49 -5.67
CA GLY A 92 -7.02 16.50 -4.68
C GLY A 92 -7.50 15.91 -3.33
N SER A 93 -7.24 14.62 -3.08
CA SER A 93 -7.49 14.01 -1.76
C SER A 93 -6.56 14.56 -0.70
N ILE A 94 -5.36 14.98 -1.11
CA ILE A 94 -4.37 15.69 -0.31
C ILE A 94 -3.92 16.96 -1.03
N ASP A 95 -3.54 17.98 -0.26
CA ASP A 95 -3.05 19.27 -0.78
C ASP A 95 -1.55 19.24 -1.08
N CYS A 96 -0.81 18.42 -0.33
CA CYS A 96 0.62 18.21 -0.52
C CYS A 96 1.06 16.84 0.04
N ILE A 97 2.24 16.41 -0.41
CA ILE A 97 2.99 15.29 0.18
C ILE A 97 4.01 15.88 1.14
N TRP A 98 3.86 15.59 2.43
CA TRP A 98 4.74 16.12 3.47
C TRP A 98 5.13 15.02 4.44
N ASN A 99 6.23 14.33 4.15
CA ASN A 99 6.70 13.17 4.91
C ASN A 99 8.16 12.80 4.60
N GLY A 100 9.11 13.71 4.83
CA GLY A 100 10.48 13.44 4.44
C GLY A 100 10.57 13.11 2.95
N PHE A 101 9.99 13.96 2.10
CA PHE A 101 9.84 13.66 0.68
C PHE A 101 11.03 14.15 -0.13
N THR A 102 11.78 13.22 -0.71
CA THR A 102 12.97 13.51 -1.52
C THR A 102 12.62 14.24 -2.81
N MET A 103 13.22 15.42 -2.99
CA MET A 103 13.07 16.22 -4.18
C MET A 103 13.96 15.71 -5.33
N ASN A 104 15.17 15.24 -5.03
CA ASN A 104 16.18 14.85 -6.02
C ASN A 104 15.64 13.78 -7.01
N GLY A 105 15.79 14.05 -8.30
CA GLY A 105 15.30 13.20 -9.39
C GLY A 105 13.78 13.31 -9.63
N ARG A 106 13.08 14.21 -8.93
CA ARG A 106 11.64 14.46 -9.06
C ARG A 106 11.31 15.93 -9.27
N GLU A 107 12.31 16.77 -9.56
CA GLU A 107 12.19 18.23 -9.62
C GLU A 107 11.11 18.68 -10.59
N SER A 108 10.94 17.98 -11.71
CA SER A 108 9.94 18.31 -12.76
C SER A 108 8.52 17.77 -12.49
N LYS A 109 8.35 16.88 -11.49
CA LYS A 109 7.07 16.19 -11.24
C LYS A 109 6.12 16.97 -10.34
N TYR A 110 6.66 17.84 -9.50
CA TYR A 110 5.92 18.56 -8.47
C TYR A 110 6.31 20.02 -8.43
N THR A 111 5.46 20.83 -7.81
CA THR A 111 5.85 22.16 -7.34
C THR A 111 6.41 21.99 -5.93
N TRP A 112 7.70 22.28 -5.75
CA TRP A 112 8.41 22.01 -4.51
C TRP A 112 8.53 23.24 -3.61
N SER A 113 8.49 23.02 -2.29
CA SER A 113 9.03 23.98 -1.34
C SER A 113 10.56 24.07 -1.48
N THR A 114 11.18 25.02 -0.81
CA THR A 114 12.63 24.98 -0.56
C THR A 114 12.93 23.75 0.30
N PRO A 115 14.03 23.02 0.04
CA PRO A 115 14.46 21.91 0.89
C PRO A 115 14.65 22.36 2.34
N TYR A 116 14.20 21.52 3.29
CA TYR A 116 14.26 21.85 4.72
C TYR A 116 15.08 20.83 5.54
N VAL A 117 15.36 19.64 5.00
CA VAL A 117 16.17 18.59 5.66
C VAL A 117 17.13 17.95 4.65
N ASP A 118 18.41 17.81 5.03
CA ASP A 118 19.38 16.97 4.35
C ASP A 118 19.18 15.51 4.77
N ASN A 119 19.10 14.62 3.80
CA ASN A 119 18.92 13.18 3.99
C ASN A 119 19.97 12.36 3.26
N SER A 120 20.03 11.07 3.58
CA SER A 120 20.87 10.09 2.89
C SER A 120 20.17 8.73 2.89
N GLN A 121 20.36 7.98 1.81
CA GLN A 121 19.95 6.58 1.76
C GLN A 121 21.08 5.70 2.30
N VAL A 122 20.77 4.84 3.26
CA VAL A 122 21.70 3.98 3.99
C VAL A 122 21.25 2.54 3.95
N VAL A 123 22.11 1.63 4.38
CA VAL A 123 21.83 0.20 4.47
C VAL A 123 21.88 -0.25 5.92
N ILE A 124 20.81 -0.95 6.33
CA ILE A 124 20.64 -1.53 7.66
C ILE A 124 20.77 -3.05 7.56
N VAL A 125 21.50 -3.64 8.50
CA VAL A 125 21.70 -5.09 8.65
C VAL A 125 21.52 -5.50 10.12
N LYS A 126 21.38 -6.79 10.41
CA LYS A 126 21.43 -7.28 11.79
C LYS A 126 22.74 -6.91 12.46
N ALA A 127 22.71 -6.62 13.77
CA ALA A 127 23.91 -6.22 14.52
C ALA A 127 25.02 -7.28 14.51
N ASP A 128 24.63 -8.56 14.51
CA ASP A 128 25.51 -9.74 14.46
C ASP A 128 25.86 -10.20 13.03
N SER A 129 25.41 -9.48 12.00
CA SER A 129 25.68 -9.81 10.60
C SER A 129 27.18 -9.61 10.26
N ASP A 130 27.70 -10.49 9.41
CA ASP A 130 29.05 -10.38 8.83
C ASP A 130 29.16 -9.30 7.74
N ILE A 131 28.03 -8.72 7.29
CA ILE A 131 27.97 -7.64 6.30
C ILE A 131 28.51 -6.36 6.94
N LYS A 132 29.57 -5.79 6.34
CA LYS A 132 30.27 -4.59 6.84
C LYS A 132 30.30 -3.45 5.83
N GLU A 133 30.23 -3.75 4.54
CA GLU A 133 30.30 -2.79 3.44
C GLU A 133 29.28 -3.15 2.33
N LEU A 134 29.03 -2.23 1.40
CA LEU A 134 28.04 -2.43 0.34
C LEU A 134 28.39 -3.61 -0.58
N SER A 135 29.67 -3.92 -0.76
CA SER A 135 30.12 -5.04 -1.59
C SER A 135 29.69 -6.41 -1.05
N ASP A 136 29.49 -6.55 0.29
CA ASP A 136 29.05 -7.78 0.95
C ASP A 136 27.58 -8.12 0.65
N LEU A 137 26.84 -7.18 0.09
CA LEU A 137 25.44 -7.38 -0.32
C LEU A 137 25.28 -8.24 -1.59
N SER A 138 26.39 -8.55 -2.26
CA SER A 138 26.36 -9.43 -3.43
C SER A 138 25.81 -10.82 -3.08
N GLY A 139 24.80 -11.27 -3.86
CA GLY A 139 24.09 -12.52 -3.62
C GLY A 139 23.16 -12.52 -2.41
N LYS A 140 22.91 -11.37 -1.77
CA LYS A 140 21.97 -11.21 -0.66
C LYS A 140 20.61 -10.74 -1.17
N ILE A 141 19.58 -10.98 -0.36
CA ILE A 141 18.24 -10.43 -0.57
C ILE A 141 18.17 -9.12 0.20
N VAL A 142 17.90 -8.04 -0.51
CA VAL A 142 17.86 -6.68 0.03
C VAL A 142 16.43 -6.16 -0.06
N ALA A 143 15.88 -5.67 1.05
CA ALA A 143 14.56 -5.03 1.08
C ALA A 143 14.66 -3.53 0.83
N VAL A 144 13.63 -2.99 0.19
CA VAL A 144 13.46 -1.55 -0.04
C VAL A 144 11.97 -1.22 -0.08
N GLN A 145 11.57 -0.06 0.41
CA GLN A 145 10.17 0.35 0.30
C GLN A 145 9.81 0.63 -1.18
N ALA A 146 8.63 0.21 -1.59
CA ALA A 146 8.12 0.45 -2.93
C ALA A 146 8.01 1.96 -3.20
N ASP A 147 8.40 2.39 -4.40
CA ASP A 147 8.39 3.80 -4.85
C ASP A 147 9.15 4.78 -3.94
N SER A 148 10.14 4.26 -3.18
CA SER A 148 11.02 5.06 -2.32
C SER A 148 12.22 5.63 -3.08
N SER A 149 12.89 6.58 -2.44
CA SER A 149 14.16 7.14 -2.93
C SER A 149 15.29 6.11 -2.91
N ALA A 150 15.29 5.19 -1.94
CA ALA A 150 16.24 4.08 -1.90
C ALA A 150 16.10 3.17 -3.13
N LEU A 151 14.86 2.84 -3.54
CA LEU A 151 14.61 2.09 -4.76
C LEU A 151 15.09 2.87 -5.99
N ALA A 152 14.79 4.15 -6.08
CA ALA A 152 15.21 5.01 -7.18
C ALA A 152 16.74 5.12 -7.25
N ALA A 153 17.43 5.27 -6.10
CA ALA A 153 18.91 5.31 -6.05
C ALA A 153 19.57 4.03 -6.56
N LEU A 154 18.89 2.89 -6.53
CA LEU A 154 19.38 1.60 -6.99
C LEU A 154 19.00 1.26 -8.44
N THR A 155 17.82 1.72 -8.91
CA THR A 155 17.20 1.18 -10.15
C THR A 155 16.85 2.24 -11.20
N SER A 156 16.72 3.52 -10.85
CA SER A 156 16.31 4.57 -11.79
C SER A 156 17.38 4.79 -12.88
N ASP A 157 16.99 5.44 -13.97
CA ASP A 157 17.91 5.80 -15.04
C ASP A 157 18.99 6.78 -14.58
N ASP A 158 18.69 7.62 -13.61
CA ASP A 158 19.60 8.59 -12.99
C ASP A 158 20.47 7.98 -11.87
N ALA A 159 20.22 6.72 -11.47
CA ALA A 159 21.04 6.03 -10.48
C ALA A 159 22.48 5.90 -10.95
N THR A 160 23.44 6.03 -10.02
CA THR A 160 24.87 5.92 -10.33
C THR A 160 25.22 4.55 -10.94
N ALA A 161 26.26 4.49 -11.76
CA ALA A 161 26.71 3.22 -12.35
C ALA A 161 27.10 2.20 -11.27
N GLU A 162 27.61 2.67 -10.13
CA GLU A 162 27.99 1.85 -8.97
C GLU A 162 26.74 1.25 -8.31
N ASN A 163 25.72 2.06 -8.04
CA ASN A 163 24.48 1.59 -7.45
C ASN A 163 23.72 0.63 -8.36
N LYS A 164 23.68 0.89 -9.68
CA LYS A 164 23.10 -0.04 -10.66
C LYS A 164 23.85 -1.39 -10.70
N LYS A 165 25.18 -1.36 -10.59
CA LYS A 165 26.00 -2.58 -10.51
C LYS A 165 25.75 -3.30 -9.19
N LEU A 166 25.65 -2.58 -8.08
CA LEU A 166 25.34 -3.11 -6.77
C LEU A 166 23.97 -3.80 -6.79
N ALA A 167 22.94 -3.12 -7.26
CA ALA A 167 21.57 -3.69 -7.35
C ALA A 167 21.52 -4.97 -8.19
N LYS A 168 22.25 -5.03 -9.30
CA LYS A 168 22.37 -6.23 -10.15
C LYS A 168 23.13 -7.38 -9.49
N SER A 169 23.92 -7.11 -8.46
CA SER A 169 24.66 -8.13 -7.71
C SER A 169 23.82 -8.80 -6.62
N PHE A 170 22.68 -8.22 -6.24
CA PHE A 170 21.76 -8.81 -5.27
C PHE A 170 21.17 -10.11 -5.81
N ALA A 171 20.88 -11.06 -4.91
CA ALA A 171 20.08 -12.22 -5.29
C ALA A 171 18.63 -11.81 -5.61
N GLU A 172 18.12 -10.84 -4.84
CA GLU A 172 16.77 -10.26 -5.03
C GLU A 172 16.74 -8.85 -4.41
N LEU A 173 16.15 -7.91 -5.10
CA LEU A 173 15.75 -6.60 -4.56
C LEU A 173 14.25 -6.64 -4.26
N GLN A 174 13.92 -6.87 -3.00
CA GLN A 174 12.55 -7.06 -2.56
C GLN A 174 11.88 -5.74 -2.22
N GLN A 175 10.78 -5.44 -2.86
CA GLN A 175 9.96 -4.28 -2.50
C GLN A 175 8.97 -4.63 -1.39
N VAL A 176 8.85 -3.76 -0.40
CA VAL A 176 7.92 -3.85 0.74
C VAL A 176 7.01 -2.62 0.76
N GLY A 177 5.84 -2.72 1.40
CA GLY A 177 4.90 -1.60 1.50
C GLY A 177 5.34 -0.55 2.52
N ASP A 178 5.96 -1.01 3.61
CA ASP A 178 6.32 -0.19 4.77
C ASP A 178 7.60 -0.70 5.45
N TYR A 179 8.22 0.14 6.27
CA TYR A 179 9.46 -0.22 6.96
C TYR A 179 9.26 -1.21 8.11
N ASN A 180 8.09 -1.28 8.75
CA ASN A 180 7.83 -2.32 9.75
C ASN A 180 7.92 -3.72 9.14
N SER A 181 7.30 -3.91 7.98
CA SER A 181 7.41 -5.15 7.19
C SER A 181 8.86 -5.45 6.79
N ALA A 182 9.66 -4.43 6.41
CA ALA A 182 11.07 -4.59 6.10
C ALA A 182 11.85 -5.11 7.31
N PHE A 183 11.67 -4.50 8.49
CA PHE A 183 12.36 -4.92 9.72
C PHE A 183 11.92 -6.30 10.19
N MET A 184 10.64 -6.67 10.08
CA MET A 184 10.18 -8.02 10.36
C MET A 184 10.85 -9.06 9.44
N ASN A 185 11.00 -8.74 8.15
CA ASN A 185 11.71 -9.57 7.19
C ASN A 185 13.21 -9.69 7.52
N LEU A 186 13.85 -8.59 7.95
CA LEU A 186 15.26 -8.59 8.35
C LEU A 186 15.45 -9.40 9.65
N GLU A 187 14.60 -9.19 10.66
CA GLU A 187 14.66 -9.92 11.94
C GLU A 187 14.44 -11.42 11.74
N SER A 188 13.51 -11.83 10.90
CA SER A 188 13.23 -13.24 10.59
C SER A 188 14.27 -13.91 9.67
N GLY A 189 15.19 -13.13 9.07
CA GLY A 189 16.19 -13.63 8.10
C GLY A 189 15.66 -13.79 6.68
N ALA A 190 14.41 -13.40 6.40
CA ALA A 190 13.83 -13.41 5.06
C ALA A 190 14.55 -12.46 4.10
N VAL A 191 15.16 -11.38 4.63
CA VAL A 191 16.11 -10.51 3.94
C VAL A 191 17.35 -10.32 4.78
N GLN A 192 18.46 -9.92 4.17
CA GLN A 192 19.73 -9.73 4.87
C GLN A 192 20.09 -8.26 5.08
N ALA A 193 19.45 -7.36 4.34
CA ALA A 193 19.64 -5.93 4.48
C ALA A 193 18.38 -5.16 4.10
N ILE A 194 18.28 -3.91 4.57
CA ILE A 194 17.25 -2.92 4.19
C ILE A 194 17.94 -1.66 3.70
N CYS A 195 17.51 -1.13 2.55
CA CYS A 195 17.89 0.20 2.10
C CYS A 195 16.79 1.19 2.51
N MET A 196 17.17 2.27 3.19
CA MET A 196 16.22 3.22 3.76
C MET A 196 16.85 4.57 4.12
N ASP A 197 16.03 5.51 4.52
CA ASP A 197 16.40 6.85 4.94
C ASP A 197 17.14 6.85 6.28
N ILE A 198 18.22 7.64 6.37
CA ILE A 198 19.08 7.68 7.58
C ILE A 198 18.34 8.14 8.83
N GLY A 199 17.40 9.08 8.70
CA GLY A 199 16.60 9.58 9.84
C GLY A 199 15.71 8.48 10.40
N VAL A 200 15.03 7.74 9.53
CA VAL A 200 14.19 6.58 9.90
C VAL A 200 15.06 5.46 10.47
N ALA A 201 16.20 5.17 9.83
CA ALA A 201 17.15 4.15 10.30
C ALA A 201 17.63 4.39 11.72
N ASN A 202 18.02 5.62 12.04
CA ASN A 202 18.48 5.99 13.38
C ASN A 202 17.36 5.82 14.44
N TYR A 203 16.15 6.23 14.11
CA TYR A 203 15.00 6.06 15.00
C TYR A 203 14.69 4.57 15.24
N GLU A 204 14.61 3.78 14.17
CA GLU A 204 14.27 2.36 14.24
C GLU A 204 15.34 1.52 14.97
N ILE A 205 16.63 1.77 14.72
CA ILE A 205 17.72 1.08 15.44
C ILE A 205 17.60 1.34 16.94
N LYS A 206 17.38 2.61 17.32
CA LYS A 206 17.24 2.99 18.74
C LYS A 206 16.00 2.39 19.39
N SER A 207 14.86 2.44 18.73
CA SER A 207 13.58 1.94 19.26
C SER A 207 13.58 0.42 19.40
N ARG A 208 14.27 -0.31 18.52
CA ARG A 208 14.36 -1.77 18.51
C ARG A 208 15.52 -2.35 19.34
N GLY A 209 16.14 -1.52 20.21
CA GLY A 209 17.13 -1.97 21.18
C GLY A 209 18.48 -2.38 20.59
N ASN A 210 18.94 -1.70 19.54
CA ASN A 210 20.23 -1.93 18.88
C ASN A 210 20.43 -3.36 18.33
N LYS A 211 19.36 -4.02 17.95
CA LYS A 211 19.41 -5.33 17.27
C LYS A 211 19.96 -5.24 15.85
N PHE A 212 20.02 -4.02 15.31
CA PHE A 212 20.43 -3.69 13.95
C PHE A 212 21.58 -2.69 13.98
N LYS A 213 22.34 -2.64 12.89
CA LYS A 213 23.39 -1.66 12.65
C LYS A 213 23.28 -1.07 11.26
N MET A 214 23.71 0.17 11.11
CA MET A 214 23.81 0.86 9.84
C MET A 214 25.22 0.66 9.29
N LEU A 215 25.34 0.45 7.98
CA LEU A 215 26.65 0.49 7.28
C LEU A 215 27.14 1.93 7.17
N ASN A 216 28.46 2.10 7.12
CA ASN A 216 29.05 3.44 7.02
C ASN A 216 28.86 4.07 5.64
N ASP A 217 28.79 3.24 4.60
CA ASP A 217 28.65 3.70 3.22
C ASP A 217 27.20 4.13 2.96
N LYS A 218 27.05 5.26 2.25
CA LYS A 218 25.76 5.80 1.83
C LYS A 218 25.50 5.43 0.37
N LEU A 219 24.24 5.11 0.05
CA LEU A 219 23.81 4.88 -1.33
C LEU A 219 23.63 6.19 -2.11
N SER A 220 23.06 7.20 -1.45
CA SER A 220 22.87 8.55 -1.99
C SER A 220 22.77 9.58 -0.89
N THR A 221 22.98 10.85 -1.27
CA THR A 221 22.63 12.03 -0.46
C THR A 221 21.54 12.79 -1.18
N GLU A 222 20.56 13.27 -0.46
CA GLU A 222 19.36 13.89 -1.01
C GLU A 222 18.79 14.94 -0.07
N LYS A 223 17.79 15.68 -0.54
CA LYS A 223 17.13 16.75 0.22
C LYS A 223 15.64 16.50 0.27
N TYR A 224 15.07 16.71 1.46
CA TYR A 224 13.64 16.67 1.65
C TYR A 224 13.01 18.04 1.42
N ALA A 225 11.90 18.03 0.71
CA ALA A 225 11.06 19.18 0.46
C ALA A 225 9.58 18.76 0.46
N ILE A 226 8.67 19.73 0.55
CA ILE A 226 7.24 19.47 0.46
C ILE A 226 6.84 19.45 -1.01
N GLY A 227 6.17 18.39 -1.43
CA GLY A 227 5.69 18.23 -2.82
C GLY A 227 4.24 18.66 -2.95
N PHE A 228 3.97 19.67 -3.77
CA PHE A 228 2.62 20.13 -4.14
C PHE A 228 2.30 19.68 -5.56
N GLN A 229 1.01 19.67 -5.92
CA GLN A 229 0.60 19.42 -7.29
C GLN A 229 1.31 20.39 -8.23
N LEU A 230 1.78 19.89 -9.36
CA LEU A 230 2.52 20.69 -10.35
C LEU A 230 1.69 21.91 -10.77
N GLY A 231 2.30 23.11 -10.68
CA GLY A 231 1.66 24.38 -10.97
C GLY A 231 0.94 25.03 -9.77
N ASN A 232 0.82 24.37 -8.62
CA ASN A 232 0.20 24.96 -7.41
C ASN A 232 1.20 25.85 -6.64
N ILE A 233 1.62 26.94 -7.29
CA ILE A 233 2.63 27.88 -6.79
C ILE A 233 2.08 28.70 -5.61
N GLU A 234 0.80 29.05 -5.63
CA GLU A 234 0.16 29.89 -4.61
C GLU A 234 0.22 29.19 -3.23
N LEU A 235 -0.29 27.97 -3.14
CA LEU A 235 -0.29 27.21 -1.90
C LEU A 235 1.14 26.91 -1.41
N ARG A 236 2.06 26.56 -2.35
CA ARG A 236 3.47 26.37 -2.02
C ARG A 236 4.06 27.62 -1.37
N ASN A 237 3.79 28.81 -1.93
CA ASN A 237 4.32 30.07 -1.41
C ASN A 237 3.74 30.41 -0.02
N GLU A 238 2.46 30.12 0.22
CA GLU A 238 1.83 30.31 1.51
C GLU A 238 2.47 29.44 2.60
N VAL A 239 2.69 28.14 2.30
CA VAL A 239 3.33 27.19 3.22
C VAL A 239 4.81 27.55 3.42
N GLN A 240 5.54 27.84 2.33
CA GLN A 240 6.94 28.24 2.40
C GLN A 240 7.13 29.53 3.20
N GLY A 241 6.24 30.51 3.04
CA GLY A 241 6.27 31.75 3.82
C GLY A 241 6.15 31.47 5.33
N ALA A 242 5.24 30.58 5.73
CA ALA A 242 5.09 30.20 7.14
C ALA A 242 6.32 29.44 7.68
N LEU A 243 6.96 28.57 6.87
CA LEU A 243 8.21 27.91 7.27
C LEU A 243 9.37 28.90 7.50
N LEU A 244 9.49 29.93 6.62
CA LEU A 244 10.50 30.97 6.79
C LEU A 244 10.21 31.88 8.01
N GLU A 245 8.95 32.16 8.32
CA GLU A 245 8.56 32.82 9.57
C GLU A 245 8.98 32.00 10.80
N MET A 246 8.72 30.66 10.78
CA MET A 246 9.12 29.74 11.84
C MET A 246 10.64 29.68 12.01
N LEU A 247 11.39 29.76 10.92
CA LEU A 247 12.84 29.81 10.94
C LEU A 247 13.33 31.13 11.59
N SER A 248 12.67 32.26 11.25
CA SER A 248 13.06 33.59 11.74
C SER A 248 12.82 33.80 13.23
N ASP A 249 11.79 33.16 13.79
CA ASP A 249 11.43 33.27 15.21
C ASP A 249 11.94 32.10 16.08
N GLY A 250 12.65 31.12 15.48
CA GLY A 250 13.24 29.99 16.18
C GLY A 250 12.30 28.80 16.39
N THR A 251 11.02 28.89 16.03
CA THR A 251 10.05 27.80 16.23
C THR A 251 10.43 26.54 15.41
N PHE A 252 11.00 26.73 14.20
CA PHE A 252 11.46 25.63 13.37
C PHE A 252 12.56 24.84 14.07
N GLU A 253 13.53 25.50 14.65
CA GLU A 253 14.65 24.90 15.39
C GLU A 253 14.17 24.20 16.66
N GLU A 254 13.19 24.76 17.39
CA GLU A 254 12.59 24.11 18.56
C GLU A 254 11.90 22.78 18.18
N ILE A 255 11.15 22.77 17.09
CA ILE A 255 10.53 21.54 16.58
C ILE A 255 11.60 20.54 16.12
N ALA A 256 12.64 20.98 15.39
CA ALA A 256 13.74 20.11 14.98
C ALA A 256 14.44 19.46 16.18
N LYS A 257 14.71 20.24 17.22
CA LYS A 257 15.32 19.76 18.47
C LYS A 257 14.44 18.77 19.23
N LYS A 258 13.12 18.99 19.24
CA LYS A 258 12.15 18.05 19.83
C LYS A 258 12.29 16.66 19.24
N TRP A 259 12.57 16.57 17.94
CA TRP A 259 12.69 15.32 17.18
C TRP A 259 14.12 14.83 16.97
N GLY A 260 15.14 15.60 17.45
CA GLY A 260 16.57 15.25 17.31
C GLY A 260 17.07 15.34 15.86
N LEU A 261 16.54 16.28 15.10
CA LEU A 261 16.86 16.51 13.68
C LEU A 261 17.58 17.85 13.44
N GLU A 262 18.03 18.53 14.49
CA GLU A 262 18.69 19.84 14.41
C GLU A 262 19.91 19.86 13.47
N GLU A 263 20.69 18.78 13.43
CA GLU A 263 21.89 18.67 12.57
C GLU A 263 21.53 18.38 11.10
N SER A 264 20.30 17.98 10.84
CA SER A 264 19.81 17.65 9.50
C SER A 264 19.06 18.79 8.82
N VAL A 265 18.76 19.87 9.55
CA VAL A 265 18.07 21.03 9.00
C VAL A 265 18.97 21.75 8.00
N CYS A 266 18.43 22.04 6.81
CA CYS A 266 19.14 22.76 5.75
C CYS A 266 18.37 24.00 5.25
N LEU A 267 17.19 24.30 5.80
CA LEU A 267 16.41 25.47 5.42
C LEU A 267 17.14 26.75 5.81
N SER A 268 17.31 27.68 4.85
CA SER A 268 17.97 28.96 5.04
C SER A 268 17.05 30.13 4.71
N ALA A 269 17.19 31.23 5.43
CA ALA A 269 16.43 32.46 5.17
C ALA A 269 16.73 33.09 3.79
N ASP A 270 17.91 32.79 3.22
CA ASP A 270 18.35 33.29 1.91
C ASP A 270 17.87 32.40 0.75
N ASP A 271 17.19 31.28 1.04
CA ASP A 271 16.70 30.35 0.02
C ASP A 271 15.60 31.01 -0.82
N LYS A 272 15.90 31.23 -2.09
CA LYS A 272 14.93 31.72 -3.07
C LYS A 272 14.01 30.61 -3.53
N TYR A 273 12.76 30.95 -3.84
CA TYR A 273 11.82 30.04 -4.45
C TYR A 273 12.42 29.39 -5.71
N ILE A 274 12.37 28.07 -5.77
CA ILE A 274 12.74 27.34 -7.01
C ILE A 274 11.55 27.48 -7.97
N ASP A 275 11.65 28.43 -8.91
CA ASP A 275 10.68 28.55 -10.00
C ASP A 275 10.97 27.46 -11.04
N SER A 276 10.27 26.35 -10.92
CA SER A 276 10.23 25.31 -11.97
C SER A 276 9.33 25.78 -13.13
N THR A 277 9.82 26.70 -13.94
CA THR A 277 9.07 27.26 -15.09
C THR A 277 9.40 26.63 -16.44
N ASP A 278 10.07 25.49 -16.48
CA ASP A 278 10.31 24.77 -17.75
C ASP A 278 9.70 23.36 -17.71
N THR A 279 8.38 23.28 -17.95
CA THR A 279 7.72 22.01 -18.24
C THR A 279 7.22 22.01 -19.69
N SER A 280 8.11 21.73 -20.62
CA SER A 280 7.71 21.09 -21.87
C SER A 280 7.60 19.58 -21.61
N THR A 281 6.48 19.12 -21.09
CA THR A 281 6.11 17.70 -21.15
C THR A 281 5.95 17.34 -22.62
N THR A 282 6.96 16.69 -23.17
CA THR A 282 6.90 16.17 -24.54
C THR A 282 5.99 14.94 -24.54
N ASN A 283 5.17 14.81 -25.61
CA ASN A 283 4.30 13.63 -25.83
C ASN A 283 5.06 12.29 -25.80
N ASP A 284 6.38 12.30 -25.96
CA ASP A 284 7.23 11.11 -25.93
C ASP A 284 7.33 10.50 -24.53
N ASP A 285 7.24 11.31 -23.49
CA ASP A 285 7.29 10.88 -22.09
C ASP A 285 6.03 10.06 -21.69
N PHE A 286 4.86 10.46 -22.20
CA PHE A 286 3.60 9.74 -21.95
C PHE A 286 3.61 8.30 -22.47
N TRP A 287 4.10 8.07 -23.70
CA TRP A 287 4.13 6.73 -24.29
C TRP A 287 5.16 5.81 -23.63
N GLN A 288 6.29 6.37 -23.18
CA GLN A 288 7.28 5.61 -22.41
C GLN A 288 6.76 5.23 -21.02
N GLN A 289 6.12 6.15 -20.31
CA GLN A 289 5.46 5.88 -19.02
C GLN A 289 4.35 4.86 -19.17
N LEU A 290 3.50 4.97 -20.18
CA LEU A 290 2.46 3.99 -20.47
C LEU A 290 3.05 2.59 -20.74
N GLY A 291 4.17 2.51 -21.45
CA GLY A 291 4.89 1.27 -21.70
C GLY A 291 5.40 0.63 -20.42
N GLN A 292 6.04 1.39 -19.55
CA GLN A 292 6.56 0.91 -18.26
C GLN A 292 5.44 0.43 -17.34
N ILE A 293 4.36 1.22 -17.20
CA ILE A 293 3.18 0.84 -16.42
C ILE A 293 2.55 -0.45 -16.97
N THR A 294 2.47 -0.60 -18.29
CA THR A 294 1.90 -1.80 -18.92
C THR A 294 2.72 -3.05 -18.59
N VAL A 295 4.05 -2.97 -18.61
CA VAL A 295 4.94 -4.10 -18.26
C VAL A 295 4.77 -4.46 -16.78
N GLN A 296 4.78 -3.48 -15.86
CA GLN A 296 4.55 -3.72 -14.43
C GLN A 296 3.19 -4.36 -14.16
N LEU A 297 2.14 -3.89 -14.84
CA LEU A 297 0.80 -4.46 -14.73
C LEU A 297 0.75 -5.91 -15.23
N LEU A 298 1.48 -6.24 -16.31
CA LEU A 298 1.56 -7.62 -16.83
C LEU A 298 2.27 -8.56 -15.87
N GLU A 299 3.36 -8.13 -15.24
CA GLU A 299 4.08 -8.91 -14.23
C GLU A 299 3.19 -9.17 -13.01
N GLY A 300 2.52 -8.12 -12.49
CA GLY A 300 1.57 -8.24 -11.41
C GLY A 300 0.37 -9.13 -11.76
N LEU A 301 -0.10 -9.10 -13.02
CA LEU A 301 -1.17 -9.97 -13.51
C LEU A 301 -0.75 -11.44 -13.50
N LEU A 302 0.47 -11.76 -13.95
CA LEU A 302 0.99 -13.13 -13.93
C LEU A 302 1.12 -13.67 -12.51
N ALA A 303 1.62 -12.86 -11.56
CA ALA A 303 1.70 -13.21 -10.15
C ALA A 303 0.30 -13.49 -9.56
N THR A 304 -0.65 -12.60 -9.79
CA THR A 304 -2.05 -12.74 -9.39
C THR A 304 -2.68 -14.01 -9.94
N LEU A 305 -2.50 -14.27 -11.24
CA LEU A 305 -3.04 -15.45 -11.92
C LEU A 305 -2.43 -16.74 -11.35
N THR A 306 -1.14 -16.72 -11.04
CA THR A 306 -0.44 -17.86 -10.45
C THR A 306 -0.99 -18.18 -9.05
N ILE A 307 -1.11 -17.18 -8.16
CA ILE A 307 -1.72 -17.35 -6.84
C ILE A 307 -3.15 -17.87 -6.98
N PHE A 308 -3.95 -17.26 -7.84
CA PHE A 308 -5.34 -17.63 -8.09
C PHE A 308 -5.49 -19.09 -8.51
N VAL A 309 -4.76 -19.52 -9.55
CA VAL A 309 -4.85 -20.87 -10.08
C VAL A 309 -4.37 -21.91 -9.06
N LEU A 310 -3.23 -21.67 -8.42
CA LEU A 310 -2.70 -22.60 -7.41
C LEU A 310 -3.60 -22.68 -6.18
N THR A 311 -4.14 -21.55 -5.73
CA THR A 311 -5.10 -21.55 -4.62
C THR A 311 -6.33 -22.39 -4.96
N LEU A 312 -6.93 -22.23 -6.12
CA LEU A 312 -8.09 -23.04 -6.53
C LEU A 312 -7.71 -24.52 -6.66
N LEU A 313 -6.56 -24.82 -7.27
CA LEU A 313 -6.08 -26.18 -7.45
C LEU A 313 -5.94 -26.93 -6.13
N PHE A 314 -5.46 -26.27 -5.06
CA PHE A 314 -5.28 -26.89 -3.75
C PHE A 314 -6.52 -26.76 -2.85
N SER A 315 -7.22 -25.62 -2.86
CA SER A 315 -8.33 -25.37 -1.94
C SER A 315 -9.60 -26.17 -2.29
N LEU A 316 -9.89 -26.40 -3.58
CA LEU A 316 -11.08 -27.17 -3.97
C LEU A 316 -11.02 -28.64 -3.47
N PRO A 317 -9.94 -29.41 -3.72
CA PRO A 317 -9.86 -30.77 -3.20
C PRO A 317 -9.71 -30.82 -1.68
N LEU A 318 -8.94 -29.88 -1.09
CA LEU A 318 -8.80 -29.77 0.36
C LEU A 318 -10.15 -29.44 1.02
N GLY A 319 -10.92 -28.53 0.44
CA GLY A 319 -12.29 -28.21 0.90
C GLY A 319 -13.22 -29.41 0.89
N LEU A 320 -13.11 -30.31 -0.12
CA LEU A 320 -13.88 -31.53 -0.16
C LEU A 320 -13.49 -32.50 0.95
N LEU A 321 -12.19 -32.64 1.24
CA LEU A 321 -11.70 -33.44 2.37
C LEU A 321 -12.19 -32.88 3.72
N VAL A 322 -12.11 -31.56 3.90
CA VAL A 322 -12.61 -30.88 5.10
C VAL A 322 -14.12 -31.05 5.23
N ALA A 323 -14.89 -30.95 4.15
CA ALA A 323 -16.35 -31.22 4.16
C ALA A 323 -16.67 -32.66 4.55
N ALA A 324 -15.93 -33.64 4.02
CA ALA A 324 -16.05 -35.04 4.41
C ALA A 324 -15.75 -35.24 5.90
N GLY A 325 -14.68 -34.65 6.42
CA GLY A 325 -14.35 -34.65 7.85
C GLY A 325 -15.45 -33.98 8.71
N ARG A 326 -16.04 -32.91 8.23
CA ARG A 326 -17.13 -32.18 8.90
C ARG A 326 -18.41 -33.02 9.02
N MET A 327 -18.65 -33.91 8.04
CA MET A 327 -19.81 -34.82 8.01
C MET A 327 -19.50 -36.22 8.54
N CYS A 328 -18.25 -36.46 8.95
CA CYS A 328 -17.83 -37.76 9.47
C CYS A 328 -18.61 -38.15 10.74
N LYS A 329 -18.84 -39.46 10.92
CA LYS A 329 -19.47 -40.00 12.14
C LYS A 329 -18.57 -39.98 13.38
N ILE A 330 -17.25 -39.92 13.19
CA ILE A 330 -16.23 -39.88 14.26
C ILE A 330 -16.24 -38.49 14.92
N ALA A 331 -16.72 -38.43 16.17
CA ALA A 331 -16.93 -37.19 16.89
C ALA A 331 -15.64 -36.31 17.03
N PRO A 332 -14.45 -36.82 17.38
CA PRO A 332 -13.23 -36.03 17.45
C PRO A 332 -12.85 -35.36 16.15
N ILE A 333 -12.92 -36.08 15.02
CA ILE A 333 -12.59 -35.53 13.70
C ILE A 333 -13.56 -34.40 13.37
N ARG A 334 -14.87 -34.62 13.54
CA ARG A 334 -15.89 -33.62 13.29
C ARG A 334 -15.70 -32.36 14.15
N TRP A 335 -15.28 -32.53 15.40
CA TRP A 335 -15.05 -31.43 16.34
C TRP A 335 -13.81 -30.61 15.93
N LEU A 336 -12.68 -31.28 15.61
CA LEU A 336 -11.47 -30.64 15.12
C LEU A 336 -11.73 -29.80 13.84
N VAL A 337 -12.42 -30.40 12.86
CA VAL A 337 -12.79 -29.71 11.64
C VAL A 337 -13.72 -28.52 11.91
N LYS A 338 -14.65 -28.65 12.88
CA LYS A 338 -15.51 -27.52 13.28
C LYS A 338 -14.71 -26.36 13.84
N ILE A 339 -13.73 -26.64 14.72
CA ILE A 339 -12.83 -25.61 15.28
C ILE A 339 -12.04 -24.95 14.18
N TYR A 340 -11.40 -25.73 13.31
CA TYR A 340 -10.65 -25.20 12.16
C TYR A 340 -11.50 -24.22 11.33
N ILE A 341 -12.67 -24.64 10.88
CA ILE A 341 -13.57 -23.78 10.08
C ILE A 341 -13.97 -22.52 10.87
N SER A 342 -14.24 -22.66 12.17
CA SER A 342 -14.64 -21.55 13.04
C SER A 342 -13.52 -20.51 13.18
N ILE A 343 -12.29 -20.95 13.40
CA ILE A 343 -11.13 -20.07 13.54
C ILE A 343 -10.85 -19.37 12.22
N VAL A 344 -10.72 -20.15 11.14
CA VAL A 344 -10.34 -19.60 9.82
C VAL A 344 -11.36 -18.61 9.28
N ARG A 345 -12.65 -18.89 9.43
CA ARG A 345 -13.71 -17.97 8.98
C ARG A 345 -14.00 -16.82 9.95
N GLY A 346 -13.52 -16.92 11.19
CA GLY A 346 -13.69 -15.91 12.24
C GLY A 346 -12.50 -14.95 12.37
N THR A 347 -11.41 -15.16 11.63
CA THR A 347 -10.21 -14.31 11.67
C THR A 347 -9.94 -13.69 10.30
N PRO A 348 -9.39 -12.45 10.23
CA PRO A 348 -9.01 -11.82 8.98
C PRO A 348 -7.95 -12.63 8.21
N LEU A 349 -8.13 -12.76 6.90
CA LEU A 349 -7.17 -13.48 6.04
C LEU A 349 -5.75 -12.92 6.14
N MET A 350 -5.59 -11.60 6.20
CA MET A 350 -4.29 -10.94 6.34
C MET A 350 -3.52 -11.46 7.57
N LEU A 351 -4.18 -11.56 8.74
CA LEU A 351 -3.54 -12.10 9.95
C LEU A 351 -3.15 -13.57 9.79
N GLN A 352 -3.96 -14.36 9.07
CA GLN A 352 -3.62 -15.77 8.80
C GLN A 352 -2.37 -15.88 7.93
N LEU A 353 -2.25 -15.04 6.91
CA LEU A 353 -1.06 -14.99 6.05
C LEU A 353 0.20 -14.65 6.87
N LEU A 354 0.13 -13.63 7.74
CA LEU A 354 1.22 -13.25 8.63
C LEU A 354 1.62 -14.38 9.57
N VAL A 355 0.64 -15.10 10.16
CA VAL A 355 0.91 -16.25 11.02
C VAL A 355 1.55 -17.41 10.25
N VAL A 356 1.11 -17.69 9.03
CA VAL A 356 1.71 -18.75 8.20
C VAL A 356 3.14 -18.41 7.82
N PHE A 357 3.40 -17.15 7.48
CA PHE A 357 4.74 -16.71 7.05
C PHE A 357 5.70 -16.56 8.23
N PHE A 358 5.35 -15.74 9.23
CA PHE A 358 6.24 -15.44 10.35
C PHE A 358 6.18 -16.45 11.50
N GLY A 359 5.11 -17.26 11.59
CA GLY A 359 4.94 -18.24 12.65
C GLY A 359 6.11 -19.20 12.84
N PRO A 360 6.72 -19.78 11.78
CA PRO A 360 7.89 -20.66 11.92
C PRO A 360 9.07 -19.98 12.61
N TYR A 361 9.31 -18.69 12.32
CA TYR A 361 10.38 -17.94 12.98
C TYR A 361 10.07 -17.67 14.46
N TYR A 362 8.92 -17.08 14.77
CA TYR A 362 8.60 -16.67 16.16
C TYR A 362 8.29 -17.84 17.10
N LEU A 363 7.76 -18.96 16.58
CA LEU A 363 7.41 -20.12 17.40
C LEU A 363 8.56 -21.13 17.53
N PHE A 364 9.38 -21.28 16.49
CA PHE A 364 10.38 -22.35 16.41
C PHE A 364 11.80 -21.84 16.14
N GLY A 365 12.01 -20.54 15.95
CA GLY A 365 13.32 -19.94 15.62
C GLY A 365 13.87 -20.35 14.26
N ILE A 366 13.00 -20.77 13.32
CA ILE A 366 13.41 -21.20 11.98
C ILE A 366 13.62 -19.95 11.11
N GLU A 367 14.83 -19.75 10.59
CA GLU A 367 15.10 -18.67 9.64
C GLU A 367 14.29 -18.87 8.35
N LEU A 368 13.69 -17.78 7.88
CA LEU A 368 12.85 -17.80 6.69
C LEU A 368 13.71 -17.56 5.45
N SER A 369 13.38 -18.26 4.36
CA SER A 369 13.98 -18.01 3.06
C SER A 369 13.02 -17.25 2.15
N SER A 370 13.55 -16.51 1.16
CA SER A 370 12.74 -15.81 0.16
C SER A 370 11.76 -16.77 -0.55
N SER A 371 12.21 -17.97 -0.91
CA SER A 371 11.37 -18.99 -1.55
C SER A 371 10.19 -19.41 -0.68
N TYR A 372 10.33 -19.39 0.65
CA TYR A 372 9.25 -19.77 1.57
C TYR A 372 8.06 -18.81 1.48
N ARG A 373 8.29 -17.54 1.15
CA ARG A 373 7.22 -16.53 0.98
C ARG A 373 6.16 -16.97 0.00
N PHE A 374 6.56 -17.41 -1.19
CA PHE A 374 5.63 -17.93 -2.20
C PHE A 374 4.80 -19.10 -1.66
N TYR A 375 5.46 -20.06 -1.02
CA TYR A 375 4.75 -21.21 -0.43
C TYR A 375 3.81 -20.79 0.69
N ALA A 376 4.21 -19.86 1.54
CA ALA A 376 3.40 -19.35 2.64
C ALA A 376 2.11 -18.68 2.14
N VAL A 377 2.21 -17.88 1.06
CA VAL A 377 1.05 -17.29 0.37
C VAL A 377 0.11 -18.38 -0.11
N ILE A 378 0.60 -19.37 -0.87
CA ILE A 378 -0.24 -20.44 -1.42
C ILE A 378 -0.87 -21.30 -0.31
N ILE A 379 -0.11 -21.64 0.74
CA ILE A 379 -0.61 -22.38 1.90
C ILE A 379 -1.71 -21.59 2.62
N GLY A 380 -1.44 -20.32 2.95
CA GLY A 380 -2.38 -19.48 3.66
C GLY A 380 -3.70 -19.31 2.92
N PHE A 381 -3.65 -18.97 1.63
CA PHE A 381 -4.84 -18.88 0.78
C PHE A 381 -5.55 -20.22 0.66
N SER A 382 -4.82 -21.32 0.40
CA SER A 382 -5.43 -22.63 0.21
C SER A 382 -6.13 -23.14 1.48
N VAL A 383 -5.52 -22.93 2.63
CA VAL A 383 -6.11 -23.28 3.94
C VAL A 383 -7.33 -22.41 4.21
N ASN A 384 -7.27 -21.12 3.95
CA ASN A 384 -8.41 -20.21 4.15
C ASN A 384 -9.58 -20.62 3.26
N TYR A 385 -9.39 -20.69 1.95
CA TYR A 385 -10.46 -20.97 0.99
C TYR A 385 -10.99 -22.40 1.10
N ALA A 386 -10.20 -23.37 1.57
CA ALA A 386 -10.69 -24.71 1.87
C ALA A 386 -11.78 -24.71 2.95
N ALA A 387 -11.71 -23.84 3.94
CA ALA A 387 -12.74 -23.70 4.97
C ALA A 387 -14.05 -23.15 4.39
N TYR A 388 -13.98 -22.20 3.47
CA TYR A 388 -15.15 -21.66 2.78
C TYR A 388 -15.78 -22.71 1.85
N PHE A 389 -14.98 -23.34 0.99
CA PHE A 389 -15.46 -24.40 0.10
C PHE A 389 -16.04 -25.60 0.86
N ALA A 390 -15.47 -25.95 2.01
CA ALA A 390 -15.99 -27.04 2.84
C ALA A 390 -17.44 -26.79 3.28
N GLU A 391 -17.81 -25.60 3.69
CA GLU A 391 -19.17 -25.25 4.07
C GLU A 391 -20.11 -25.17 2.85
N ILE A 392 -19.61 -24.68 1.70
CA ILE A 392 -20.36 -24.69 0.43
C ILE A 392 -20.66 -26.13 0.02
N TYR A 393 -19.67 -27.02 0.04
CA TYR A 393 -19.87 -28.44 -0.31
C TYR A 393 -20.83 -29.11 0.68
N ARG A 394 -20.67 -28.87 1.99
CA ARG A 394 -21.56 -29.42 2.99
C ARG A 394 -23.01 -28.97 2.75
N SER A 395 -23.24 -27.70 2.50
CA SER A 395 -24.59 -27.18 2.21
C SER A 395 -25.17 -27.77 0.91
N GLY A 396 -24.36 -27.88 -0.12
CA GLY A 396 -24.76 -28.46 -1.41
C GLY A 396 -25.11 -29.94 -1.32
N ILE A 397 -24.34 -30.73 -0.53
CA ILE A 397 -24.69 -32.15 -0.28
C ILE A 397 -25.99 -32.27 0.52
N GLN A 398 -26.17 -31.41 1.53
CA GLN A 398 -27.39 -31.43 2.36
C GLN A 398 -28.63 -30.94 1.62
N ALA A 399 -28.46 -30.15 0.56
CA ALA A 399 -29.57 -29.67 -0.29
C ALA A 399 -30.14 -30.77 -1.20
N VAL A 400 -29.40 -31.89 -1.41
CA VAL A 400 -29.92 -32.99 -2.23
C VAL A 400 -30.98 -33.77 -1.43
N PRO A 401 -32.20 -33.95 -1.99
CA PRO A 401 -33.30 -34.61 -1.30
C PRO A 401 -32.95 -36.04 -0.84
N LYS A 402 -33.36 -36.41 0.37
CA LYS A 402 -33.11 -37.75 0.94
C LYS A 402 -33.63 -38.88 0.04
N GLY A 403 -34.73 -38.68 -0.66
CA GLY A 403 -35.30 -39.66 -1.60
C GLY A 403 -34.33 -40.09 -2.70
N GLN A 404 -33.33 -39.25 -3.05
CA GLN A 404 -32.26 -39.64 -4.00
C GLN A 404 -31.37 -40.73 -3.40
N TYR A 405 -31.03 -40.63 -2.13
CA TYR A 405 -30.24 -41.64 -1.43
C TYR A 405 -31.01 -42.97 -1.24
N GLU A 406 -32.31 -42.87 -0.93
CA GLU A 406 -33.20 -44.00 -0.78
C GLU A 406 -33.38 -44.76 -2.12
N ALA A 407 -33.62 -44.03 -3.21
CA ALA A 407 -33.73 -44.59 -4.55
C ALA A 407 -32.45 -45.33 -4.98
N CYS A 408 -31.26 -44.75 -4.71
CA CYS A 408 -30.00 -45.39 -4.96
C CYS A 408 -29.83 -46.71 -4.18
N THR A 409 -30.27 -46.73 -2.93
CA THR A 409 -30.24 -47.93 -2.08
C THR A 409 -31.12 -49.04 -2.63
N VAL A 410 -32.33 -48.71 -3.10
CA VAL A 410 -33.27 -49.65 -3.73
C VAL A 410 -32.68 -50.20 -5.04
N LEU A 411 -31.97 -49.37 -5.80
CA LEU A 411 -31.30 -49.76 -7.05
C LEU A 411 -29.99 -50.55 -6.82
N GLY A 412 -29.58 -50.81 -5.57
CA GLY A 412 -28.38 -51.60 -5.26
C GLY A 412 -27.05 -50.84 -5.46
N TYR A 413 -27.08 -49.51 -5.54
CA TYR A 413 -25.85 -48.72 -5.64
C TYR A 413 -25.04 -48.74 -4.33
N SER A 414 -23.72 -48.92 -4.44
CA SER A 414 -22.83 -48.75 -3.30
C SER A 414 -22.78 -47.27 -2.88
N ARG A 415 -22.37 -46.99 -1.64
CA ARG A 415 -22.27 -45.59 -1.12
C ARG A 415 -21.38 -44.73 -2.02
N THR A 416 -20.27 -45.26 -2.52
CA THR A 416 -19.36 -44.53 -3.44
C THR A 416 -20.03 -44.25 -4.77
N GLN A 417 -20.73 -45.27 -5.35
CA GLN A 417 -21.47 -45.08 -6.59
C GLN A 417 -22.60 -44.04 -6.42
N THR A 418 -23.35 -44.12 -5.35
CA THR A 418 -24.38 -43.14 -5.01
C THR A 418 -23.79 -41.73 -4.98
N PHE A 419 -22.68 -41.57 -4.24
CA PHE A 419 -22.05 -40.25 -4.14
C PHE A 419 -21.57 -39.72 -5.50
N PHE A 420 -20.70 -40.44 -6.20
CA PHE A 420 -20.06 -39.91 -7.42
C PHE A 420 -21.01 -39.88 -8.63
N LYS A 421 -21.94 -40.82 -8.76
CA LYS A 421 -22.82 -40.88 -9.95
C LYS A 421 -24.09 -40.03 -9.80
N ILE A 422 -24.62 -39.86 -8.57
CA ILE A 422 -25.94 -39.23 -8.37
C ILE A 422 -25.83 -37.96 -7.56
N ILE A 423 -25.20 -38.00 -6.36
CA ILE A 423 -25.20 -36.87 -5.43
C ILE A 423 -24.25 -35.78 -5.90
N PHE A 424 -23.02 -36.12 -6.23
CA PHE A 424 -21.98 -35.17 -6.62
C PHE A 424 -22.38 -34.30 -7.83
N PRO A 425 -22.90 -34.83 -8.94
CA PRO A 425 -23.34 -33.98 -10.07
C PRO A 425 -24.50 -33.04 -9.71
N GLN A 426 -25.43 -33.47 -8.85
CA GLN A 426 -26.52 -32.63 -8.38
C GLN A 426 -26.00 -31.53 -7.42
N MET A 427 -25.11 -31.92 -6.48
CA MET A 427 -24.44 -30.99 -5.58
C MET A 427 -23.71 -29.90 -6.36
N VAL A 428 -22.90 -30.29 -7.39
CA VAL A 428 -22.14 -29.34 -8.21
C VAL A 428 -23.06 -28.27 -8.80
N LYS A 429 -24.21 -28.67 -9.39
CA LYS A 429 -25.17 -27.70 -9.93
C LYS A 429 -25.69 -26.71 -8.89
N ASN A 430 -25.94 -27.18 -7.66
CA ASN A 430 -26.46 -26.36 -6.59
C ASN A 430 -25.43 -25.39 -6.01
N ILE A 431 -24.15 -25.74 -6.05
CA ILE A 431 -23.08 -24.92 -5.44
C ILE A 431 -22.43 -23.94 -6.41
N ILE A 432 -22.59 -24.10 -7.73
CA ILE A 432 -21.96 -23.24 -8.74
C ILE A 432 -22.09 -21.74 -8.39
N PRO A 433 -23.27 -21.19 -8.05
CA PRO A 433 -23.37 -19.75 -7.75
C PRO A 433 -22.51 -19.34 -6.55
N SER A 434 -22.49 -20.16 -5.49
CA SER A 434 -21.69 -19.88 -4.29
C SER A 434 -20.19 -20.01 -4.55
N VAL A 435 -19.77 -21.04 -5.32
CA VAL A 435 -18.37 -21.21 -5.72
C VAL A 435 -17.92 -20.04 -6.60
N THR A 436 -18.75 -19.62 -7.56
CA THR A 436 -18.43 -18.48 -8.42
C THR A 436 -18.23 -17.20 -7.61
N ASN A 437 -19.06 -16.97 -6.59
CA ASN A 437 -18.91 -15.80 -5.71
C ASN A 437 -17.57 -15.84 -4.95
N GLU A 438 -17.20 -17.00 -4.37
CA GLU A 438 -15.91 -17.16 -3.68
C GLU A 438 -14.71 -17.02 -4.64
N VAL A 439 -14.84 -17.50 -5.88
CA VAL A 439 -13.80 -17.34 -6.91
C VAL A 439 -13.58 -15.86 -7.26
N ILE A 440 -14.67 -15.07 -7.38
CA ILE A 440 -14.57 -13.61 -7.59
C ILE A 440 -13.92 -12.93 -6.38
N THR A 441 -14.27 -13.34 -5.17
CA THR A 441 -13.66 -12.83 -3.93
C THR A 441 -12.18 -13.16 -3.89
N LEU A 442 -11.78 -14.39 -4.25
CA LEU A 442 -10.38 -14.80 -4.29
C LEU A 442 -9.53 -13.88 -5.18
N VAL A 443 -10.03 -13.49 -6.36
CA VAL A 443 -9.30 -12.54 -7.25
C VAL A 443 -9.01 -11.22 -6.53
N LYS A 444 -9.97 -10.73 -5.75
CA LYS A 444 -9.78 -9.48 -4.97
C LYS A 444 -8.82 -9.69 -3.82
N ASP A 445 -8.93 -10.81 -3.13
CA ASP A 445 -8.12 -11.13 -1.95
C ASP A 445 -6.65 -11.39 -2.30
N THR A 446 -6.32 -11.71 -3.57
CA THR A 446 -4.91 -11.86 -3.97
C THR A 446 -4.06 -10.63 -3.67
N SER A 447 -4.67 -9.42 -3.61
CA SER A 447 -3.99 -8.20 -3.18
C SER A 447 -3.40 -8.29 -1.78
N LEU A 448 -4.00 -9.08 -0.87
CA LEU A 448 -3.50 -9.29 0.49
C LEU A 448 -2.15 -10.03 0.53
N ALA A 449 -1.72 -10.66 -0.58
CA ALA A 449 -0.38 -11.25 -0.68
C ALA A 449 0.72 -10.19 -0.54
N PHE A 450 0.43 -8.92 -0.86
CA PHE A 450 1.35 -7.80 -0.65
C PHE A 450 1.73 -7.61 0.83
N ALA A 451 0.86 -7.96 1.77
CA ALA A 451 1.20 -7.96 3.20
C ALA A 451 2.41 -8.85 3.54
N LEU A 452 2.72 -9.83 2.68
CA LEU A 452 3.94 -10.65 2.74
C LEU A 452 5.02 -10.16 1.76
N SER A 453 4.90 -8.95 1.25
CA SER A 453 5.80 -8.38 0.23
C SER A 453 5.86 -9.22 -1.06
N TYR A 454 4.71 -9.80 -1.44
CA TYR A 454 4.55 -10.50 -2.71
C TYR A 454 3.74 -9.63 -3.67
N THR A 455 4.41 -9.07 -4.68
CA THR A 455 3.80 -8.13 -5.62
C THR A 455 2.71 -8.81 -6.46
N CYS A 456 1.53 -8.19 -6.56
CA CYS A 456 0.41 -8.67 -7.37
C CYS A 456 -0.32 -7.50 -8.06
N LEU A 457 -1.19 -7.82 -9.04
CA LEU A 457 -1.82 -6.85 -9.95
C LEU A 457 -2.54 -5.69 -9.25
N LEU A 458 -3.29 -5.95 -8.17
CA LEU A 458 -4.08 -4.93 -7.50
C LEU A 458 -3.23 -3.89 -6.75
N TYR A 459 -1.98 -4.21 -6.44
CA TYR A 459 -1.01 -3.29 -5.85
C TYR A 459 -0.15 -2.58 -6.90
N THR A 460 -0.06 -3.10 -8.10
CA THR A 460 0.60 -2.44 -9.23
C THR A 460 -0.35 -1.54 -10.02
N SER A 461 -1.66 -1.63 -9.75
CA SER A 461 -2.70 -0.83 -10.40
C SER A 461 -3.19 0.27 -9.45
N PRO A 462 -3.25 1.55 -9.86
CA PRO A 462 -3.89 2.59 -9.08
C PRO A 462 -5.35 2.20 -8.78
N SER A 463 -5.70 2.15 -7.49
CA SER A 463 -7.01 1.67 -7.05
C SER A 463 -8.11 2.71 -7.27
N PRO A 464 -9.22 2.40 -7.98
CA PRO A 464 -10.35 3.31 -8.10
C PRO A 464 -11.24 3.37 -6.86
N ARG A 465 -10.88 2.70 -5.75
CA ARG A 465 -11.79 2.54 -4.59
C ARG A 465 -11.86 3.73 -3.64
N ASP A 466 -10.88 4.61 -3.64
CA ASP A 466 -10.86 5.71 -2.67
C ASP A 466 -11.78 6.88 -3.05
N SER A 467 -12.30 6.92 -4.28
CA SER A 467 -13.24 7.95 -4.74
C SER A 467 -14.72 7.71 -4.38
N THR A 468 -15.07 6.56 -3.80
CA THR A 468 -16.49 6.19 -3.58
C THR A 468 -16.94 6.07 -2.12
N SER A 469 -16.03 6.20 -1.14
CA SER A 469 -16.40 6.09 0.28
C SER A 469 -16.98 7.37 0.92
N SER A 470 -16.99 8.51 0.21
CA SER A 470 -17.48 9.78 0.74
C SER A 470 -18.94 10.12 0.42
N ARG A 471 -19.73 9.16 -0.12
CA ARG A 471 -21.17 9.37 -0.35
C ARG A 471 -22.02 8.32 0.35
N MET A 472 -22.09 8.40 1.68
CA MET A 472 -23.29 7.96 2.38
C MET A 472 -24.16 9.19 2.68
N PRO A 473 -25.42 9.26 2.20
CA PRO A 473 -26.32 10.32 2.61
C PRO A 473 -26.66 10.08 4.08
N SER A 474 -26.49 11.12 4.90
CA SER A 474 -27.08 11.21 6.23
C SER A 474 -28.60 11.09 6.05
N SER A 475 -29.17 9.93 6.33
CA SER A 475 -30.61 9.77 6.50
C SER A 475 -30.96 10.12 7.94
N ALA A 476 -31.88 11.05 8.04
CA ALA A 476 -32.61 11.57 9.18
C ALA A 476 -32.96 10.53 10.24
#